data_656fe16b999fcf272f113ada3ebd0794
#
_entry.id   656fe16b999fcf272f113ada3ebd0794
#
_cell.length_a   1.000
_cell.length_b   1.000
_cell.length_c   1.000
_cell.angle_alpha   90.00
_cell.angle_beta   90.00
_cell.angle_gamma   90.00
#
_symmetry.space_group_name_H-M   'P 1'
#
loop_
_entity.id
_entity.type
_entity.pdbx_description
1 polymer ?
#
loop_
_entity_poly.entity_id
_entity_poly.type
_entity_poly.pdbx_seq_one_letter_code
_entity_poly.pdbx_strand_id
1 'polypeptide(L)'
;LEEIQRRIDPTKTRFRLLEYNGAKGEGQLIRVQCLSCGGDFAIHLKGFLDHPFCRICNSDNRYRDTFEEKVRILGNGEYDLIVPYVNEKTKVKIRHHRCGTDTELYPPNFLAGQRCILCTPAIRSRSEYSVRSNVYVAVKRACEINEGICFIEDIREGLDMKSDNLNSVMNGLIKNGYLRKLSWNTYSLEEHSADEIAYRKYIKRNGNVEGVYAYESAAYHAGIIEEQPEMEYIFTNMVQSEDSVRVKIADRTFRVRKPKFPVTQENQKIHTALNLLMYAAENPEKVDSVREWMEENEMTRQRLQLFVKAYPLGAAKGIEMVFG
;
A
#
# COMPACT_ATOMS: atom_id res chain seq x y z
N LEU A 1 -30.60 26.55 15.09
CA LEU A 1 -29.63 25.45 14.92
C LEU A 1 -30.29 24.25 14.27
N GLU A 2 -31.39 23.75 14.80
CA GLU A 2 -32.07 22.55 14.26
C GLU A 2 -32.53 22.70 12.80
N GLU A 3 -33.03 23.90 12.41
CA GLU A 3 -33.42 24.15 11.01
C GLU A 3 -32.23 24.15 10.07
N ILE A 4 -31.10 24.70 10.48
CA ILE A 4 -29.87 24.69 9.68
C ILE A 4 -29.30 23.29 9.64
N GLN A 5 -29.32 22.53 10.75
CA GLN A 5 -28.91 21.13 10.76
C GLN A 5 -29.74 20.30 9.78
N ARG A 6 -31.08 20.48 9.75
CA ARG A 6 -31.95 19.81 8.76
C ARG A 6 -31.61 20.16 7.30
N ARG A 7 -31.09 21.36 7.04
CA ARG A 7 -30.60 21.75 5.70
C ARG A 7 -29.27 21.10 5.34
N ILE A 8 -28.46 20.78 6.35
CA ILE A 8 -27.15 20.10 6.19
C ILE A 8 -27.34 18.59 6.07
N ASP A 9 -28.27 17.98 6.79
CA ASP A 9 -28.54 16.54 6.85
C ASP A 9 -28.80 15.87 5.48
N PRO A 10 -29.49 16.48 4.50
CA PRO A 10 -29.66 15.89 3.17
C PRO A 10 -28.37 15.81 2.36
N THR A 11 -27.40 16.68 2.63
CA THR A 11 -26.08 16.66 1.97
C THR A 11 -25.13 15.68 2.64
N LYS A 12 -25.50 15.14 3.66
CA LYS A 12 -25.45 13.97 4.47
C LYS A 12 -24.25 13.65 5.25
N THR A 13 -24.53 13.36 6.50
CA THR A 13 -23.86 12.28 7.26
C THR A 13 -22.39 12.50 7.57
N ARG A 14 -21.69 13.39 6.86
CA ARG A 14 -20.27 13.70 7.10
C ARG A 14 -20.01 14.91 7.96
N PHE A 15 -21.06 15.73 8.26
CA PHE A 15 -20.87 16.99 8.95
C PHE A 15 -21.86 17.15 10.09
N ARG A 16 -21.36 17.63 11.23
CA ARG A 16 -22.13 18.03 12.38
C ARG A 16 -22.03 19.54 12.52
N LEU A 17 -23.19 20.23 12.61
CA LEU A 17 -23.24 21.67 12.93
C LEU A 17 -22.82 21.85 14.39
N LEU A 18 -21.83 22.70 14.64
CA LEU A 18 -21.37 23.08 15.96
C LEU A 18 -21.95 24.45 16.39
N GLU A 19 -21.85 25.45 15.51
CA GLU A 19 -22.22 26.82 15.80
C GLU A 19 -22.84 27.48 14.56
N TYR A 20 -23.65 28.50 14.83
CA TYR A 20 -24.27 29.38 13.87
C TYR A 20 -24.25 30.81 14.37
N ASN A 21 -23.80 31.78 13.58
CA ASN A 21 -23.64 33.17 13.99
C ASN A 21 -24.96 33.99 14.10
N GLY A 22 -26.12 33.38 13.81
CA GLY A 22 -27.42 34.05 13.87
C GLY A 22 -27.71 35.05 12.75
N ALA A 23 -26.75 35.30 11.83
CA ALA A 23 -26.94 36.23 10.73
C ALA A 23 -27.93 35.70 9.68
N LYS A 24 -28.54 36.62 8.91
CA LYS A 24 -29.44 36.30 7.79
C LYS A 24 -28.78 36.69 6.46
N GLY A 25 -29.16 35.99 5.39
CA GLY A 25 -28.63 36.27 4.04
C GLY A 25 -27.20 35.79 3.82
N GLU A 26 -26.44 36.57 3.06
CA GLU A 26 -25.07 36.17 2.67
C GLU A 26 -24.06 36.16 3.81
N GLY A 27 -24.37 36.83 4.94
CA GLY A 27 -23.53 36.84 6.14
C GLY A 27 -23.67 35.61 7.05
N GLN A 28 -24.45 34.61 6.65
CA GLN A 28 -24.64 33.38 7.44
C GLN A 28 -23.35 32.57 7.53
N LEU A 29 -22.72 32.55 8.70
CA LEU A 29 -21.57 31.72 9.03
C LEU A 29 -22.01 30.55 9.90
N ILE A 30 -21.52 29.37 9.56
CA ILE A 30 -21.69 28.15 10.35
C ILE A 30 -20.30 27.60 10.71
N ARG A 31 -20.21 26.95 11.85
CA ARG A 31 -19.07 26.09 12.20
C ARG A 31 -19.51 24.64 12.15
N VAL A 32 -18.86 23.85 11.37
CA VAL A 32 -19.18 22.45 11.16
C VAL A 32 -18.00 21.57 11.50
N GLN A 33 -18.29 20.41 12.08
CA GLN A 33 -17.31 19.35 12.31
C GLN A 33 -17.45 18.29 11.21
N CYS A 34 -16.35 17.96 10.59
CA CYS A 34 -16.27 16.81 9.67
C CYS A 34 -16.19 15.51 10.47
N LEU A 35 -17.18 14.63 10.31
CA LEU A 35 -17.21 13.34 11.02
C LEU A 35 -16.17 12.33 10.49
N SER A 36 -15.59 12.61 9.31
CA SER A 36 -14.55 11.72 8.73
C SER A 36 -13.15 11.99 9.29
N CYS A 37 -12.83 13.25 9.66
CA CYS A 37 -11.50 13.63 10.17
C CYS A 37 -11.53 14.27 11.56
N GLY A 38 -12.74 14.48 12.15
CA GLY A 38 -12.92 15.13 13.44
C GLY A 38 -12.65 16.65 13.43
N GLY A 39 -12.08 17.20 12.38
CA GLY A 39 -11.74 18.62 12.28
C GLY A 39 -12.97 19.50 12.11
N ASP A 40 -12.92 20.71 12.68
CA ASP A 40 -13.97 21.70 12.57
C ASP A 40 -13.47 22.96 11.84
N PHE A 41 -14.38 23.65 11.16
CA PHE A 41 -14.07 24.86 10.40
C PHE A 41 -15.32 25.76 10.25
N ALA A 42 -15.08 27.08 10.13
CA ALA A 42 -16.11 28.04 9.81
C ALA A 42 -16.23 28.24 8.29
N ILE A 43 -17.46 28.31 7.80
CA ILE A 43 -17.77 28.47 6.38
C ILE A 43 -19.10 29.21 6.20
N HIS A 44 -19.28 29.95 5.09
CA HIS A 44 -20.59 30.52 4.76
C HIS A 44 -21.59 29.40 4.41
N LEU A 45 -22.78 29.48 5.02
CA LEU A 45 -23.83 28.47 4.88
C LEU A 45 -24.20 28.21 3.43
N LYS A 46 -24.39 29.27 2.62
CA LYS A 46 -24.73 29.13 1.18
C LYS A 46 -23.68 28.33 0.43
N GLY A 47 -22.41 28.70 0.52
CA GLY A 47 -21.34 28.00 -0.16
C GLY A 47 -21.16 26.56 0.32
N PHE A 48 -21.45 26.30 1.59
CA PHE A 48 -21.42 24.92 2.11
C PHE A 48 -22.56 24.05 1.59
N LEU A 49 -23.78 24.62 1.45
CA LEU A 49 -24.92 23.88 0.92
C LEU A 49 -24.80 23.61 -0.58
N ASP A 50 -24.20 24.55 -1.32
CA ASP A 50 -23.96 24.39 -2.76
C ASP A 50 -22.87 23.34 -3.04
N HIS A 51 -21.82 23.35 -2.25
CA HIS A 51 -20.67 22.42 -2.37
C HIS A 51 -20.20 21.97 -0.98
N PRO A 52 -20.85 20.95 -0.37
CA PRO A 52 -20.48 20.46 0.95
C PRO A 52 -19.14 19.71 0.91
N PHE A 53 -18.08 20.36 1.34
CA PHE A 53 -16.76 19.78 1.41
C PHE A 53 -16.06 20.10 2.74
N CYS A 54 -15.24 19.20 3.20
CA CYS A 54 -14.35 19.45 4.33
C CYS A 54 -13.05 20.08 3.81
N ARG A 55 -12.73 21.28 4.28
CA ARG A 55 -11.49 21.96 3.91
C ARG A 55 -10.23 21.19 4.34
N ILE A 56 -10.35 20.41 5.40
CA ILE A 56 -9.25 19.57 5.93
C ILE A 56 -9.10 18.30 5.09
N CYS A 57 -10.21 17.64 4.73
CA CYS A 57 -10.19 16.45 3.89
C CYS A 57 -9.95 16.75 2.39
N ASN A 58 -10.32 17.96 1.93
CA ASN A 58 -10.30 18.36 0.52
C ASN A 58 -9.14 19.29 0.15
N SER A 59 -8.22 19.56 1.10
CA SER A 59 -6.93 20.11 0.69
C SER A 59 -6.33 19.15 -0.36
N ASP A 60 -5.86 19.70 -1.46
CA ASP A 60 -5.47 19.07 -2.74
C ASP A 60 -4.52 17.86 -2.70
N ASN A 61 -4.57 17.09 -1.65
CA ASN A 61 -3.84 15.85 -1.50
C ASN A 61 -4.82 14.67 -1.65
N ARG A 62 -4.76 14.00 -2.76
CA ARG A 62 -5.42 12.72 -3.02
C ARG A 62 -5.08 11.66 -1.96
N TYR A 63 -4.08 11.89 -1.15
CA TYR A 63 -3.79 11.24 0.12
C TYR A 63 -4.42 12.07 1.24
N ARG A 64 -5.47 11.58 1.88
CA ARG A 64 -6.26 12.22 2.95
C ARG A 64 -5.50 12.34 4.27
N ASP A 65 -4.24 12.80 4.23
CA ASP A 65 -3.47 13.00 5.45
C ASP A 65 -3.85 14.31 6.10
N THR A 66 -4.22 14.24 7.33
CA THR A 66 -4.25 15.42 8.17
C THR A 66 -2.83 16.00 8.24
N PHE A 67 -2.72 17.30 8.50
CA PHE A 67 -1.39 17.92 8.67
C PHE A 67 -0.66 17.29 9.87
N GLU A 68 -1.38 16.86 10.90
CA GLU A 68 -0.87 16.14 12.07
C GLU A 68 -0.16 14.85 11.65
N GLU A 69 -0.78 14.08 10.78
CA GLU A 69 -0.21 12.84 10.26
C GLU A 69 1.04 13.09 9.42
N LYS A 70 1.03 14.17 8.61
CA LYS A 70 2.22 14.62 7.89
C LYS A 70 3.34 15.04 8.83
N VAL A 71 3.02 15.75 9.93
CA VAL A 71 4.02 16.10 10.96
C VAL A 71 4.62 14.85 11.57
N ARG A 72 3.80 13.86 11.92
CA ARG A 72 4.26 12.57 12.47
C ARG A 72 5.17 11.82 11.50
N ILE A 73 4.72 11.67 10.23
CA ILE A 73 5.45 10.92 9.20
C ILE A 73 6.74 11.63 8.80
N LEU A 74 6.65 12.89 8.38
CA LEU A 74 7.81 13.66 7.90
C LEU A 74 8.78 14.03 9.02
N GLY A 75 8.27 14.08 10.24
CA GLY A 75 9.06 14.29 11.44
C GLY A 75 9.64 13.00 12.04
N ASN A 76 9.43 11.84 11.41
CA ASN A 76 9.85 10.52 11.91
C ASN A 76 9.38 10.23 13.36
N GLY A 77 8.20 10.72 13.74
CA GLY A 77 7.70 10.61 15.11
C GLY A 77 8.39 11.48 16.13
N GLU A 78 9.34 12.35 15.73
CA GLU A 78 10.06 13.26 16.63
C GLU A 78 9.34 14.60 16.89
N TYR A 79 8.18 14.82 16.26
CA TYR A 79 7.44 16.07 16.34
C TYR A 79 5.97 15.86 16.67
N ASP A 80 5.46 16.63 17.62
CA ASP A 80 4.02 16.77 17.90
C ASP A 80 3.50 18.13 17.48
N LEU A 81 2.27 18.14 16.97
CA LEU A 81 1.52 19.37 16.75
C LEU A 81 0.87 19.80 18.07
N ILE A 82 1.28 20.98 18.59
CA ILE A 82 0.78 21.51 19.86
C ILE A 82 -0.53 22.25 19.69
N VAL A 83 -0.75 22.84 18.51
CA VAL A 83 -1.97 23.60 18.19
C VAL A 83 -2.59 22.98 16.94
N PRO A 84 -3.91 22.71 16.92
CA PRO A 84 -4.59 22.15 15.77
C PRO A 84 -4.31 22.92 14.47
N TYR A 85 -4.14 22.20 13.37
CA TYR A 85 -3.98 22.77 12.04
C TYR A 85 -5.29 23.45 11.59
N VAL A 86 -5.17 24.69 11.13
CA VAL A 86 -6.31 25.48 10.62
C VAL A 86 -6.24 25.60 9.10
N ASN A 87 -5.11 26.10 8.57
CA ASN A 87 -4.86 26.26 7.14
C ASN A 87 -3.38 26.57 6.88
N GLU A 88 -2.98 26.59 5.63
CA GLU A 88 -1.58 26.81 5.20
C GLU A 88 -1.02 28.22 5.54
N LYS A 89 -1.91 29.21 5.74
CA LYS A 89 -1.56 30.61 6.03
C LYS A 89 -1.50 30.91 7.53
N THR A 90 -1.93 29.98 8.38
CA THR A 90 -1.90 30.11 9.84
C THR A 90 -0.69 29.36 10.37
N LYS A 91 0.13 30.02 11.20
CA LYS A 91 1.25 29.35 11.84
C LYS A 91 0.76 28.24 12.76
N VAL A 92 1.47 27.14 12.73
CA VAL A 92 1.31 26.03 13.67
C VAL A 92 2.46 26.04 14.67
N LYS A 93 2.22 25.49 15.85
CA LYS A 93 3.22 25.28 16.89
C LYS A 93 3.51 23.79 16.99
N ILE A 94 4.75 23.42 16.76
CA ILE A 94 5.22 22.03 16.82
C ILE A 94 6.25 21.91 17.93
N ARG A 95 6.24 20.76 18.63
CA ARG A 95 7.22 20.39 19.66
C ARG A 95 8.17 19.33 19.11
N HIS A 96 9.46 19.54 19.25
CA HIS A 96 10.46 18.54 18.92
C HIS A 96 10.82 17.72 20.18
N HIS A 97 10.55 16.40 20.16
CA HIS A 97 10.73 15.52 21.31
C HIS A 97 12.15 15.50 21.86
N ARG A 98 13.14 15.44 20.95
CA ARG A 98 14.56 15.32 21.34
C ARG A 98 15.08 16.49 22.17
N CYS A 99 14.64 17.70 21.91
CA CYS A 99 15.14 18.89 22.63
C CYS A 99 14.04 19.63 23.42
N GLY A 100 12.78 19.15 23.37
CA GLY A 100 11.65 19.76 24.05
C GLY A 100 11.23 21.16 23.52
N THR A 101 11.86 21.63 22.43
CA THR A 101 11.64 22.99 21.91
C THR A 101 10.37 23.08 21.11
N ASP A 102 9.56 24.09 21.42
CA ASP A 102 8.41 24.49 20.62
C ASP A 102 8.86 25.46 19.52
N THR A 103 8.48 25.19 18.29
CA THR A 103 8.78 26.02 17.13
C THR A 103 7.50 26.45 16.43
N GLU A 104 7.36 27.75 16.16
CA GLU A 104 6.27 28.28 15.34
C GLU A 104 6.70 28.41 13.88
N LEU A 105 5.93 27.80 12.98
CA LEU A 105 6.20 27.87 11.54
C LEU A 105 4.92 27.76 10.73
N TYR A 106 4.98 28.16 9.46
CA TYR A 106 3.89 27.90 8.53
C TYR A 106 3.88 26.44 8.08
N PRO A 107 2.71 25.80 7.96
CA PRO A 107 2.60 24.41 7.51
C PRO A 107 3.39 24.09 6.23
N PRO A 108 3.36 24.93 5.16
CA PRO A 108 4.18 24.70 3.98
C PRO A 108 5.68 24.64 4.26
N ASN A 109 6.14 25.35 5.28
CA ASN A 109 7.58 25.34 5.62
C ASN A 109 7.98 23.98 6.23
N PHE A 110 7.11 23.40 7.09
CA PHE A 110 7.34 22.06 7.63
C PHE A 110 7.34 21.00 6.51
N LEU A 111 6.37 21.08 5.61
CA LEU A 111 6.28 20.20 4.43
C LEU A 111 7.49 20.38 3.51
N ALA A 112 8.04 21.58 3.42
CA ALA A 112 9.28 21.90 2.70
C ALA A 112 10.57 21.51 3.46
N GLY A 113 10.44 20.79 4.58
CA GLY A 113 11.58 20.26 5.33
C GLY A 113 12.14 21.16 6.43
N GLN A 114 11.51 22.32 6.73
CA GLN A 114 11.87 23.09 7.93
C GLN A 114 11.56 22.26 9.17
N ARG A 115 12.52 22.16 10.07
CA ARG A 115 12.46 21.39 11.31
C ARG A 115 12.80 22.28 12.50
N CYS A 116 13.04 21.67 13.66
CA CYS A 116 13.45 22.36 14.87
C CYS A 116 14.65 23.27 14.59
N ILE A 117 14.51 24.56 14.91
CA ILE A 117 15.55 25.57 14.66
C ILE A 117 16.86 25.30 15.43
N LEU A 118 16.77 24.60 16.56
CA LEU A 118 17.95 24.29 17.38
C LEU A 118 18.69 23.02 16.94
N CYS A 119 17.99 22.07 16.32
CA CYS A 119 18.53 20.75 16.01
C CYS A 119 18.83 20.52 14.53
N THR A 120 18.31 21.37 13.64
CA THR A 120 18.39 21.15 12.18
C THR A 120 18.97 22.36 11.45
N PRO A 121 20.05 22.19 10.66
CA PRO A 121 20.60 23.27 9.85
C PRO A 121 19.60 23.78 8.80
N ALA A 122 19.71 25.07 8.44
CA ALA A 122 18.82 25.75 7.52
C ALA A 122 18.84 25.15 6.09
N ILE A 123 17.66 25.03 5.49
CA ILE A 123 17.43 24.39 4.18
C ILE A 123 17.35 25.39 3.04
N ARG A 124 17.88 25.04 1.86
CA ARG A 124 18.19 25.97 0.77
C ARG A 124 17.08 26.24 -0.28
N SER A 125 16.04 25.44 -0.45
CA SER A 125 14.94 25.78 -1.39
C SER A 125 13.57 25.12 -1.06
N ARG A 126 12.49 25.89 -1.32
CA ARG A 126 11.11 25.61 -0.86
C ARG A 126 10.36 24.60 -1.74
N SER A 127 10.52 24.66 -3.06
CA SER A 127 9.71 23.86 -4.01
C SER A 127 10.16 22.40 -4.11
N GLU A 128 11.45 22.15 -4.06
CA GLU A 128 12.03 20.81 -4.18
C GLU A 128 11.71 19.92 -2.96
N TYR A 129 11.64 20.52 -1.76
CA TYR A 129 11.31 19.80 -0.54
C TYR A 129 9.84 19.40 -0.45
N SER A 130 8.92 20.24 -0.92
CA SER A 130 7.49 19.94 -0.93
C SER A 130 7.20 18.69 -1.78
N VAL A 131 7.81 18.60 -2.97
CA VAL A 131 7.65 17.46 -3.87
C VAL A 131 8.26 16.19 -3.26
N ARG A 132 9.49 16.27 -2.72
CA ARG A 132 10.15 15.13 -2.04
C ARG A 132 9.36 14.64 -0.85
N SER A 133 8.82 15.54 -0.05
CA SER A 133 8.01 15.21 1.12
C SER A 133 6.73 14.46 0.73
N ASN A 134 6.04 14.90 -0.31
CA ASN A 134 4.82 14.23 -0.78
C ASN A 134 5.11 12.82 -1.31
N VAL A 135 6.19 12.66 -2.09
CA VAL A 135 6.63 11.35 -2.57
C VAL A 135 7.03 10.45 -1.40
N TYR A 136 7.76 10.97 -0.41
CA TYR A 136 8.19 10.18 0.75
C TYR A 136 6.99 9.72 1.61
N VAL A 137 5.98 10.56 1.81
CA VAL A 137 4.73 10.19 2.48
C VAL A 137 4.00 9.08 1.71
N ALA A 138 3.91 9.22 0.37
CA ALA A 138 3.30 8.19 -0.47
C ALA A 138 4.05 6.84 -0.39
N VAL A 139 5.39 6.89 -0.38
CA VAL A 139 6.23 5.69 -0.19
C VAL A 139 5.95 5.04 1.17
N LYS A 140 5.92 5.80 2.26
CA LYS A 140 5.64 5.26 3.59
C LYS A 140 4.30 4.54 3.66
N ARG A 141 3.25 5.14 3.10
CA ARG A 141 1.92 4.52 3.04
C ARG A 141 1.90 3.25 2.22
N ALA A 142 2.53 3.27 1.05
CA ALA A 142 2.63 2.07 0.23
C ALA A 142 3.38 0.96 0.98
N CYS A 143 4.43 1.29 1.73
CA CYS A 143 5.13 0.36 2.62
C CYS A 143 4.23 -0.16 3.75
N GLU A 144 3.41 0.69 4.37
CA GLU A 144 2.45 0.27 5.42
C GLU A 144 1.43 -0.75 4.87
N ILE A 145 0.93 -0.53 3.65
CA ILE A 145 -0.05 -1.43 3.01
C ILE A 145 0.59 -2.78 2.61
N ASN A 146 1.83 -2.76 2.15
CA ASN A 146 2.56 -3.93 1.64
C ASN A 146 3.66 -4.42 2.60
N GLU A 147 3.45 -4.23 3.91
CA GLU A 147 4.33 -4.77 4.94
C GLU A 147 5.82 -4.45 4.69
N GLY A 148 6.12 -3.17 4.48
CA GLY A 148 7.47 -2.62 4.33
C GLY A 148 7.93 -2.40 2.88
N ILE A 149 7.23 -2.93 1.87
CA ILE A 149 7.64 -2.83 0.46
C ILE A 149 6.73 -1.88 -0.32
N CYS A 150 7.33 -1.00 -1.10
CA CYS A 150 6.64 -0.04 -1.97
C CYS A 150 6.92 -0.36 -3.44
N PHE A 151 5.88 -0.39 -4.26
CA PHE A 151 5.96 -0.47 -5.71
C PHE A 151 5.68 0.89 -6.33
N ILE A 152 6.46 1.30 -7.33
CA ILE A 152 6.32 2.64 -7.93
C ILE A 152 4.95 2.85 -8.58
N GLU A 153 4.34 1.78 -9.05
CA GLU A 153 3.00 1.81 -9.63
C GLU A 153 1.96 2.24 -8.60
N ASP A 154 2.07 1.75 -7.35
CA ASP A 154 1.10 2.03 -6.28
C ASP A 154 1.11 3.50 -5.86
N ILE A 155 2.27 4.16 -5.96
CA ILE A 155 2.39 5.59 -5.63
C ILE A 155 2.13 6.50 -6.81
N ARG A 156 2.33 6.02 -8.06
CA ARG A 156 2.16 6.82 -9.28
C ARG A 156 0.72 7.26 -9.49
N GLU A 157 -0.24 6.38 -9.27
CA GLU A 157 -1.66 6.66 -9.45
C GLU A 157 -2.17 7.77 -8.51
N GLY A 158 -1.52 7.93 -7.38
CA GLY A 158 -1.89 8.92 -6.38
C GLY A 158 -1.13 10.24 -6.47
N LEU A 159 -0.06 10.30 -7.26
CA LEU A 159 0.75 11.50 -7.45
C LEU A 159 0.53 12.04 -8.87
N ASP A 160 0.02 13.27 -8.98
CA ASP A 160 -0.10 13.96 -10.26
C ASP A 160 1.29 14.44 -10.74
N MET A 161 2.16 13.46 -11.06
CA MET A 161 3.54 13.69 -11.44
C MET A 161 3.92 12.92 -12.70
N LYS A 162 4.71 13.55 -13.58
CA LYS A 162 5.35 12.86 -14.70
C LYS A 162 6.33 11.81 -14.19
N SER A 163 6.40 10.65 -14.87
CA SER A 163 7.25 9.52 -14.50
C SER A 163 8.72 9.89 -14.28
N ASP A 164 9.27 10.75 -15.13
CA ASP A 164 10.68 11.17 -15.03
C ASP A 164 10.94 11.99 -13.76
N ASN A 165 10.01 12.85 -13.38
CA ASN A 165 10.10 13.64 -12.16
C ASN A 165 10.01 12.74 -10.92
N LEU A 166 9.10 11.76 -10.92
CA LEU A 166 8.98 10.77 -9.84
C LEU A 166 10.28 9.98 -9.68
N ASN A 167 10.81 9.44 -10.78
CA ASN A 167 12.08 8.70 -10.77
C ASN A 167 13.24 9.55 -10.25
N SER A 168 13.31 10.82 -10.61
CA SER A 168 14.32 11.75 -10.11
C SER A 168 14.22 11.93 -8.60
N VAL A 169 13.01 12.12 -8.08
CA VAL A 169 12.77 12.25 -6.63
C VAL A 169 13.12 10.97 -5.90
N MET A 170 12.68 9.81 -6.40
CA MET A 170 13.00 8.50 -5.82
C MET A 170 14.51 8.27 -5.75
N ASN A 171 15.24 8.58 -6.82
CA ASN A 171 16.70 8.49 -6.83
C ASN A 171 17.35 9.45 -5.81
N GLY A 172 16.79 10.64 -5.63
CA GLY A 172 17.21 11.58 -4.59
C GLY A 172 16.98 11.02 -3.17
N LEU A 173 15.85 10.38 -2.91
CA LEU A 173 15.58 9.72 -1.63
C LEU A 173 16.55 8.56 -1.36
N ILE A 174 16.87 7.76 -2.38
CA ILE A 174 17.85 6.67 -2.29
C ILE A 174 19.24 7.22 -1.97
N LYS A 175 19.69 8.23 -2.73
CA LYS A 175 21.02 8.85 -2.53
C LYS A 175 21.21 9.42 -1.13
N ASN A 176 20.13 9.91 -0.53
CA ASN A 176 20.17 10.48 0.83
C ASN A 176 19.89 9.44 1.93
N GLY A 177 19.79 8.15 1.60
CA GLY A 177 19.58 7.07 2.57
C GLY A 177 18.16 6.97 3.17
N TYR A 178 17.19 7.69 2.60
CA TYR A 178 15.79 7.63 3.06
C TYR A 178 15.01 6.45 2.47
N LEU A 179 15.53 5.84 1.42
CA LEU A 179 14.86 4.79 0.67
C LEU A 179 15.89 3.81 0.13
N ARG A 180 15.57 2.53 0.11
CA ARG A 180 16.35 1.48 -0.50
C ARG A 180 15.69 1.01 -1.79
N LYS A 181 16.46 0.76 -2.83
CA LYS A 181 16.01 0.11 -4.05
C LYS A 181 16.25 -1.39 -3.93
N LEU A 182 15.19 -2.17 -3.88
CA LEU A 182 15.26 -3.63 -3.74
C LEU A 182 15.37 -4.34 -5.10
N SER A 183 14.62 -3.87 -6.09
CA SER A 183 14.63 -4.36 -7.47
C SER A 183 14.05 -3.32 -8.43
N TRP A 184 13.79 -3.70 -9.69
CA TRP A 184 13.09 -2.82 -10.63
C TRP A 184 11.72 -2.39 -10.09
N ASN A 185 11.49 -1.07 -10.00
CA ASN A 185 10.27 -0.44 -9.50
C ASN A 185 9.85 -0.86 -8.08
N THR A 186 10.77 -1.43 -7.28
CA THR A 186 10.50 -1.96 -5.95
C THR A 186 11.44 -1.31 -4.94
N TYR A 187 10.88 -0.76 -3.89
CA TYR A 187 11.59 0.04 -2.90
C TYR A 187 11.17 -0.34 -1.48
N SER A 188 11.96 0.03 -0.48
CA SER A 188 11.64 -0.15 0.93
C SER A 188 12.36 0.88 1.79
N LEU A 189 11.87 1.05 3.01
CA LEU A 189 12.53 1.81 4.08
C LEU A 189 13.46 0.92 4.90
N GLU A 190 13.29 -0.39 4.81
CA GLU A 190 13.97 -1.43 5.59
C GLU A 190 14.66 -2.45 4.68
N GLU A 191 15.39 -3.38 5.27
CA GLU A 191 15.95 -4.53 4.57
C GLU A 191 14.92 -5.66 4.50
N HIS A 192 14.86 -6.33 3.35
CA HIS A 192 14.02 -7.49 3.12
C HIS A 192 14.79 -8.57 2.42
N SER A 193 14.46 -9.82 2.72
CA SER A 193 14.98 -10.97 1.99
C SER A 193 14.46 -11.01 0.54
N ALA A 194 15.18 -11.70 -0.33
CA ALA A 194 14.74 -11.87 -1.71
C ALA A 194 13.37 -12.55 -1.80
N ASP A 195 13.09 -13.49 -0.89
CA ASP A 195 11.85 -14.26 -0.82
C ASP A 195 10.67 -13.39 -0.39
N GLU A 196 10.85 -12.52 0.63
CA GLU A 196 9.83 -11.55 1.02
C GLU A 196 9.49 -10.60 -0.13
N ILE A 197 10.51 -10.09 -0.83
CA ILE A 197 10.32 -9.20 -1.98
C ILE A 197 9.54 -9.92 -3.09
N ALA A 198 9.92 -11.17 -3.40
CA ALA A 198 9.24 -11.97 -4.42
C ALA A 198 7.79 -12.26 -4.01
N TYR A 199 7.56 -12.64 -2.75
CA TYR A 199 6.23 -12.90 -2.20
C TYR A 199 5.32 -11.67 -2.33
N ARG A 200 5.78 -10.49 -1.87
CA ARG A 200 4.99 -9.23 -1.93
C ARG A 200 4.79 -8.74 -3.37
N LYS A 201 5.73 -9.00 -4.25
CA LYS A 201 5.66 -8.54 -5.63
C LYS A 201 4.76 -9.41 -6.51
N TYR A 202 4.78 -10.72 -6.29
CA TYR A 202 4.20 -11.68 -7.22
C TYR A 202 3.10 -12.57 -6.64
N ILE A 203 3.03 -12.74 -5.32
CA ILE A 203 2.07 -13.65 -4.67
C ILE A 203 0.97 -12.87 -3.93
N LYS A 204 1.35 -11.93 -3.06
CA LYS A 204 0.38 -11.14 -2.29
C LYS A 204 0.72 -9.67 -2.35
N ARG A 205 -0.01 -8.91 -3.15
CA ARG A 205 0.19 -7.47 -3.34
C ARG A 205 -1.01 -6.67 -2.87
N ASN A 206 -0.78 -5.59 -2.11
CA ASN A 206 -1.85 -4.72 -1.58
C ASN A 206 -2.96 -5.50 -0.85
N GLY A 207 -2.59 -6.58 -0.16
CA GLY A 207 -3.54 -7.48 0.51
C GLY A 207 -4.24 -8.49 -0.39
N ASN A 208 -4.14 -8.35 -1.72
CA ASN A 208 -4.74 -9.27 -2.69
C ASN A 208 -3.80 -10.41 -3.05
N VAL A 209 -4.37 -11.58 -3.28
CA VAL A 209 -3.65 -12.73 -3.81
C VAL A 209 -3.54 -12.58 -5.33
N GLU A 210 -2.30 -12.48 -5.82
CA GLU A 210 -1.97 -12.26 -7.22
C GLU A 210 -1.19 -13.44 -7.85
N GLY A 211 -0.78 -14.40 -7.03
CA GLY A 211 0.00 -15.52 -7.54
C GLY A 211 0.11 -16.70 -6.57
N VAL A 212 0.81 -17.72 -7.03
CA VAL A 212 1.12 -18.95 -6.28
C VAL A 212 2.53 -19.43 -6.65
N TYR A 213 3.16 -20.12 -5.73
CA TYR A 213 4.35 -20.93 -6.06
C TYR A 213 3.95 -22.11 -6.95
N ALA A 214 4.86 -22.51 -7.82
CA ALA A 214 4.61 -23.54 -8.81
C ALA A 214 5.69 -24.64 -8.80
N TYR A 215 5.33 -25.82 -9.25
CA TYR A 215 6.23 -26.99 -9.36
C TYR A 215 6.90 -27.34 -8.01
N GLU A 216 8.21 -27.52 -8.02
CA GLU A 216 9.02 -27.80 -6.83
C GLU A 216 8.91 -26.71 -5.76
N SER A 217 8.81 -25.44 -6.16
CA SER A 217 8.58 -24.35 -5.22
C SER A 217 7.25 -24.48 -4.49
N ALA A 218 6.20 -24.98 -5.13
CA ALA A 218 4.94 -25.30 -4.46
C ALA A 218 5.12 -26.39 -3.41
N ALA A 219 5.92 -27.42 -3.72
CA ALA A 219 6.22 -28.52 -2.78
C ALA A 219 7.02 -28.05 -1.56
N TYR A 220 7.99 -27.15 -1.77
CA TYR A 220 8.74 -26.53 -0.68
C TYR A 220 7.83 -25.68 0.24
N HIS A 221 7.08 -24.75 -0.33
CA HIS A 221 6.19 -23.87 0.45
C HIS A 221 4.97 -24.58 1.04
N ALA A 222 4.63 -25.77 0.56
CA ALA A 222 3.64 -26.67 1.16
C ALA A 222 4.21 -27.58 2.25
N GLY A 223 5.53 -27.55 2.50
CA GLY A 223 6.19 -28.39 3.50
C GLY A 223 6.40 -29.86 3.08
N ILE A 224 6.25 -30.20 1.78
CA ILE A 224 6.43 -31.55 1.24
C ILE A 224 7.91 -31.90 1.08
N ILE A 225 8.74 -30.86 0.82
CA ILE A 225 10.19 -30.98 0.80
C ILE A 225 10.81 -29.92 1.73
N GLU A 226 11.96 -30.26 2.30
CA GLU A 226 12.68 -29.37 3.25
C GLU A 226 13.66 -28.45 2.54
N GLU A 227 14.22 -28.90 1.40
CA GLU A 227 15.23 -28.17 0.67
C GLU A 227 14.59 -27.12 -0.24
N GLN A 228 15.01 -25.86 -0.04
CA GLN A 228 14.53 -24.75 -0.87
C GLN A 228 15.17 -24.83 -2.26
N PRO A 229 14.37 -24.77 -3.35
CA PRO A 229 14.91 -24.77 -4.70
C PRO A 229 15.85 -23.58 -4.95
N GLU A 230 16.97 -23.80 -5.66
CA GLU A 230 17.89 -22.72 -6.06
C GLU A 230 17.17 -21.65 -6.89
N MET A 231 16.20 -22.06 -7.69
CA MET A 231 15.40 -21.19 -8.53
C MET A 231 13.92 -21.47 -8.29
N GLU A 232 13.22 -20.49 -7.75
CA GLU A 232 11.80 -20.62 -7.49
C GLU A 232 10.92 -20.24 -8.68
N TYR A 233 9.83 -20.97 -8.82
CA TYR A 233 8.81 -20.76 -9.85
C TYR A 233 7.55 -20.17 -9.26
N ILE A 234 7.04 -19.10 -9.90
CA ILE A 234 5.84 -18.39 -9.48
C ILE A 234 4.91 -18.17 -10.68
N PHE A 235 3.65 -18.57 -10.53
CA PHE A 235 2.57 -18.17 -11.42
C PHE A 235 1.88 -16.94 -10.83
N THR A 236 1.77 -15.85 -11.62
CA THR A 236 1.25 -14.59 -11.12
C THR A 236 0.48 -13.80 -12.18
N ASN A 237 -0.60 -13.15 -11.76
CA ASN A 237 -1.37 -12.21 -12.60
C ASN A 237 -0.56 -10.96 -12.97
N MET A 238 0.53 -10.69 -12.24
CA MET A 238 1.36 -9.50 -12.41
C MET A 238 2.20 -9.49 -13.69
N VAL A 239 2.30 -10.62 -14.41
CA VAL A 239 3.00 -10.71 -15.68
C VAL A 239 2.05 -11.12 -16.80
N GLN A 240 2.30 -10.61 -18.01
CA GLN A 240 1.48 -10.92 -19.18
C GLN A 240 2.07 -12.04 -20.04
N SER A 241 3.35 -12.34 -19.86
CA SER A 241 4.04 -13.36 -20.64
C SER A 241 3.56 -14.77 -20.27
N GLU A 242 3.21 -15.56 -21.27
CA GLU A 242 2.96 -17.00 -21.12
C GLU A 242 4.26 -17.79 -21.01
N ASP A 243 5.35 -17.24 -21.53
CA ASP A 243 6.69 -17.80 -21.34
C ASP A 243 7.24 -17.40 -19.98
N SER A 244 8.05 -18.31 -19.42
CA SER A 244 8.69 -18.07 -18.14
C SER A 244 9.77 -16.98 -18.25
N VAL A 245 9.60 -15.91 -17.48
CA VAL A 245 10.57 -14.80 -17.41
C VAL A 245 11.47 -15.01 -16.19
N ARG A 246 12.78 -14.93 -16.39
CA ARG A 246 13.76 -14.98 -15.29
C ARG A 246 13.87 -13.59 -14.65
N VAL A 247 13.70 -13.54 -13.34
CA VAL A 247 13.81 -12.31 -12.54
C VAL A 247 14.85 -12.53 -11.44
N LYS A 248 15.82 -11.63 -11.36
CA LYS A 248 16.78 -11.59 -10.25
C LYS A 248 16.35 -10.56 -9.21
N ILE A 249 16.27 -10.99 -7.96
CA ILE A 249 15.97 -10.17 -6.79
C ILE A 249 17.10 -10.43 -5.78
N ALA A 250 17.87 -9.40 -5.48
CA ALA A 250 19.10 -9.53 -4.68
C ALA A 250 20.01 -10.66 -5.21
N ASP A 251 20.29 -11.67 -4.42
CA ASP A 251 21.13 -12.83 -4.74
C ASP A 251 20.36 -14.01 -5.32
N ARG A 252 19.01 -14.00 -5.26
CA ARG A 252 18.16 -15.10 -5.70
C ARG A 252 17.56 -14.90 -7.10
N THR A 253 17.27 -16.01 -7.75
CA THR A 253 16.63 -16.04 -9.07
C THR A 253 15.27 -16.70 -8.99
N PHE A 254 14.28 -16.03 -9.58
CA PHE A 254 12.90 -16.50 -9.70
C PHE A 254 12.53 -16.65 -11.17
N ARG A 255 11.66 -17.61 -11.47
CA ARG A 255 10.99 -17.70 -12.76
C ARG A 255 9.51 -17.36 -12.58
N VAL A 256 9.06 -16.32 -13.24
CA VAL A 256 7.68 -15.85 -13.16
C VAL A 256 6.99 -16.03 -14.51
N ARG A 257 5.72 -16.43 -14.50
CA ARG A 257 4.90 -16.51 -15.71
C ARG A 257 3.44 -16.29 -15.38
N LYS A 258 2.67 -15.98 -16.42
CA LYS A 258 1.21 -15.88 -16.34
C LYS A 258 0.60 -17.25 -15.97
N PRO A 259 -0.36 -17.32 -15.04
CA PRO A 259 -1.10 -18.54 -14.74
C PRO A 259 -2.05 -18.90 -15.90
N LYS A 260 -2.46 -20.16 -15.98
CA LYS A 260 -3.42 -20.62 -17.01
C LYS A 260 -4.83 -20.05 -16.88
N PHE A 261 -5.22 -19.71 -15.66
CA PHE A 261 -6.39 -18.91 -15.33
C PHE A 261 -6.03 -17.99 -14.14
N PRO A 262 -6.70 -16.83 -13.96
CA PRO A 262 -6.33 -15.87 -12.93
C PRO A 262 -6.31 -16.47 -11.54
N VAL A 263 -5.29 -16.15 -10.75
CA VAL A 263 -5.19 -16.51 -9.34
C VAL A 263 -6.02 -15.51 -8.53
N THR A 264 -6.84 -16.02 -7.62
CA THR A 264 -7.66 -15.23 -6.69
C THR A 264 -7.56 -15.82 -5.28
N GLN A 265 -8.05 -15.09 -4.29
CA GLN A 265 -8.13 -15.57 -2.91
C GLN A 265 -8.89 -16.91 -2.78
N GLU A 266 -9.97 -17.09 -3.57
CA GLU A 266 -10.82 -18.27 -3.52
C GLU A 266 -10.19 -19.50 -4.19
N ASN A 267 -9.37 -19.30 -5.24
CA ASN A 267 -8.81 -20.40 -6.03
C ASN A 267 -7.32 -20.64 -5.81
N GLN A 268 -6.65 -19.85 -4.97
CA GLN A 268 -5.22 -20.00 -4.68
C GLN A 268 -4.85 -21.45 -4.30
N LYS A 269 -5.62 -22.05 -3.39
CA LYS A 269 -5.40 -23.44 -2.96
C LYS A 269 -5.57 -24.44 -4.11
N ILE A 270 -6.48 -24.18 -5.06
CA ILE A 270 -6.67 -25.04 -6.23
C ILE A 270 -5.43 -24.97 -7.14
N HIS A 271 -4.89 -23.78 -7.40
CA HIS A 271 -3.64 -23.63 -8.14
C HIS A 271 -2.48 -24.36 -7.46
N THR A 272 -2.34 -24.22 -6.13
CA THR A 272 -1.31 -24.93 -5.37
C THR A 272 -1.50 -26.45 -5.50
N ALA A 273 -2.71 -26.98 -5.30
CA ALA A 273 -3.02 -28.39 -5.45
C ALA A 273 -2.65 -28.94 -6.83
N LEU A 274 -3.01 -28.21 -7.90
CA LEU A 274 -2.67 -28.62 -9.27
C LEU A 274 -1.15 -28.65 -9.52
N ASN A 275 -0.39 -27.72 -8.94
CA ASN A 275 1.08 -27.74 -9.00
C ASN A 275 1.67 -28.91 -8.19
N LEU A 276 1.12 -29.23 -7.04
CA LEU A 276 1.54 -30.38 -6.23
C LEU A 276 1.24 -31.71 -6.93
N LEU A 277 0.12 -31.82 -7.65
CA LEU A 277 -0.19 -33.00 -8.47
C LEU A 277 0.82 -33.17 -9.60
N MET A 278 1.23 -32.09 -10.24
CA MET A 278 2.29 -32.12 -11.26
C MET A 278 3.61 -32.58 -10.67
N TYR A 279 3.94 -32.05 -9.48
CA TYR A 279 5.16 -32.45 -8.75
C TYR A 279 5.13 -33.93 -8.39
N ALA A 280 4.02 -34.45 -7.85
CA ALA A 280 3.84 -35.87 -7.53
C ALA A 280 3.95 -36.78 -8.76
N ALA A 281 3.48 -36.33 -9.94
CA ALA A 281 3.58 -37.07 -11.18
C ALA A 281 5.04 -37.28 -11.67
N GLU A 282 5.93 -36.36 -11.29
CA GLU A 282 7.36 -36.40 -11.57
C GLU A 282 8.17 -37.06 -10.43
N ASN A 283 7.63 -37.03 -9.19
CA ASN A 283 8.26 -37.55 -7.98
C ASN A 283 7.33 -38.54 -7.25
N PRO A 284 7.24 -39.80 -7.73
CA PRO A 284 6.30 -40.79 -7.20
C PRO A 284 6.47 -41.10 -5.71
N GLU A 285 7.67 -40.95 -5.18
CA GLU A 285 7.99 -41.13 -3.75
C GLU A 285 7.37 -40.05 -2.85
N LYS A 286 6.85 -38.97 -3.41
CA LYS A 286 6.19 -37.87 -2.69
C LYS A 286 4.66 -37.93 -2.75
N VAL A 287 4.08 -38.92 -3.40
CA VAL A 287 2.64 -39.07 -3.59
C VAL A 287 1.90 -39.05 -2.26
N ASP A 288 2.40 -39.77 -1.26
CA ASP A 288 1.73 -39.86 0.06
C ASP A 288 1.74 -38.52 0.79
N SER A 289 2.86 -37.78 0.78
CA SER A 289 2.93 -36.44 1.36
C SER A 289 2.01 -35.44 0.65
N VAL A 290 1.88 -35.57 -0.69
CA VAL A 290 0.94 -34.74 -1.46
C VAL A 290 -0.51 -35.12 -1.12
N ARG A 291 -0.81 -36.40 -0.92
CA ARG A 291 -2.14 -36.88 -0.50
C ARG A 291 -2.53 -36.31 0.87
N GLU A 292 -1.63 -36.38 1.84
CA GLU A 292 -1.84 -35.79 3.18
C GLU A 292 -2.16 -34.28 3.07
N TRP A 293 -1.37 -33.55 2.27
CA TRP A 293 -1.63 -32.13 2.04
C TRP A 293 -3.00 -31.88 1.41
N MET A 294 -3.43 -32.72 0.44
CA MET A 294 -4.77 -32.63 -0.18
C MET A 294 -5.89 -32.81 0.85
N GLU A 295 -5.74 -33.78 1.74
CA GLU A 295 -6.70 -34.08 2.81
C GLU A 295 -6.79 -32.91 3.80
N GLU A 296 -5.67 -32.41 4.29
CA GLU A 296 -5.61 -31.28 5.21
C GLU A 296 -6.21 -29.98 4.63
N ASN A 297 -6.12 -29.81 3.31
CA ASN A 297 -6.64 -28.63 2.62
C ASN A 297 -8.02 -28.84 1.97
N GLU A 298 -8.68 -29.96 2.26
CA GLU A 298 -10.01 -30.32 1.73
C GLU A 298 -10.07 -30.30 0.19
N MET A 299 -8.98 -30.72 -0.48
CA MET A 299 -8.89 -30.84 -1.92
C MET A 299 -9.38 -32.23 -2.35
N THR A 300 -10.52 -32.27 -3.03
CA THR A 300 -11.10 -33.52 -3.53
C THR A 300 -10.81 -33.69 -5.03
N ARG A 301 -10.74 -34.94 -5.49
CA ARG A 301 -10.63 -35.29 -6.91
C ARG A 301 -11.66 -34.55 -7.76
N GLN A 302 -12.94 -34.56 -7.32
CA GLN A 302 -14.04 -33.92 -8.06
C GLN A 302 -13.79 -32.40 -8.24
N ARG A 303 -13.36 -31.72 -7.19
CA ARG A 303 -13.07 -30.28 -7.22
C ARG A 303 -11.93 -29.95 -8.19
N LEU A 304 -10.87 -30.74 -8.19
CA LEU A 304 -9.68 -30.52 -9.00
C LEU A 304 -9.92 -30.89 -10.49
N GLN A 305 -10.76 -31.88 -10.79
CA GLN A 305 -11.10 -32.26 -12.17
C GLN A 305 -11.72 -31.13 -13.00
N LEU A 306 -12.37 -30.16 -12.35
CA LEU A 306 -12.93 -28.98 -13.03
C LEU A 306 -11.83 -28.10 -13.65
N PHE A 307 -10.64 -28.09 -13.04
CA PHE A 307 -9.54 -27.19 -13.41
C PHE A 307 -8.38 -27.89 -14.09
N VAL A 308 -8.26 -29.21 -13.98
CA VAL A 308 -7.10 -29.98 -14.47
C VAL A 308 -6.87 -29.83 -15.97
N LYS A 309 -7.93 -29.63 -16.75
CA LYS A 309 -7.83 -29.42 -18.20
C LYS A 309 -7.04 -28.15 -18.60
N ALA A 310 -6.98 -27.17 -17.71
CA ALA A 310 -6.21 -25.94 -17.92
C ALA A 310 -4.72 -26.12 -17.63
N TYR A 311 -4.34 -27.22 -16.97
CA TYR A 311 -2.96 -27.51 -16.59
C TYR A 311 -2.33 -28.57 -17.52
N PRO A 312 -0.97 -28.70 -17.56
CA PRO A 312 -0.29 -29.76 -18.30
C PRO A 312 -0.74 -31.17 -17.92
N LEU A 313 -0.52 -32.13 -18.79
CA LEU A 313 -0.87 -33.55 -18.60
C LEU A 313 -0.37 -34.14 -17.28
N GLY A 314 0.72 -33.60 -16.71
CA GLY A 314 1.24 -33.99 -15.40
C GLY A 314 0.22 -33.86 -14.28
N ALA A 315 -0.64 -32.82 -14.29
CA ALA A 315 -1.67 -32.66 -13.28
C ALA A 315 -2.73 -33.78 -13.34
N ALA A 316 -3.13 -34.22 -14.54
CA ALA A 316 -4.06 -35.32 -14.73
C ALA A 316 -3.46 -36.65 -14.26
N LYS A 317 -2.18 -36.92 -14.58
CA LYS A 317 -1.44 -38.08 -14.09
C LYS A 317 -1.34 -38.07 -12.56
N GLY A 318 -1.03 -36.90 -11.98
CA GLY A 318 -0.96 -36.74 -10.51
C GLY A 318 -2.29 -37.02 -9.81
N ILE A 319 -3.43 -36.62 -10.39
CA ILE A 319 -4.75 -36.97 -9.85
C ILE A 319 -4.94 -38.50 -9.72
N GLU A 320 -4.56 -39.25 -10.75
CA GLU A 320 -4.68 -40.72 -10.73
C GLU A 320 -3.72 -41.34 -9.69
N MET A 321 -2.54 -40.76 -9.47
CA MET A 321 -1.57 -41.25 -8.49
C MET A 321 -1.95 -40.91 -7.06
N VAL A 322 -2.54 -39.75 -6.81
CA VAL A 322 -2.85 -39.25 -5.46
C VAL A 322 -4.21 -39.74 -4.97
N PHE A 323 -5.21 -39.85 -5.87
CA PHE A 323 -6.59 -40.20 -5.51
C PHE A 323 -7.04 -41.55 -6.11
N GLY A 324 -6.22 -42.22 -6.88
CA GLY A 324 -6.49 -43.50 -7.59
C GLY A 324 -6.21 -44.71 -6.79
#